data_d9b051f76e5f15edf1f160b127c8dc42
#
_entry.id   d9b051f76e5f15edf1f160b127c8dc42
#
_cell.length_a   1.000
_cell.length_b   1.000
_cell.length_c   1.000
_cell.angle_alpha   90.00
_cell.angle_beta   90.00
_cell.angle_gamma   90.00
#
_symmetry.space_group_name_H-M   'P 1'
#
loop_
_entity.id
_entity.type
_entity.pdbx_description
1 polymer ?
#
loop_
_entity_poly.entity_id
_entity_poly.type
_entity_poly.pdbx_seq_one_letter_code
_entity_poly.pdbx_strand_id
1 'polypeptide(L)'
;ATVDDGSCIYGPSTYNVTLSVNTANITVGPNGMYAGGGVLGDAVAVPLSDPNGTGTWTGVVTLNAGTTGNYIFLNSPANGGDWGTKEDLSGQSCADPNNWNDRILPNIISDTTLLHCFGSCESDGSCSVYGCTDPTANNYDAAATVDDGSCAYGPVLSQIDLPVTWDDATVDYTVTPFGGTTASLSADPINASN
;
A
#
# COMPACT_ATOMS: atom_id res chain seq x y z
N ALA A 1 55.22 9.17 5.25
CA ALA A 1 55.37 10.61 5.07
C ALA A 1 55.18 11.28 6.42
N THR A 2 56.06 12.19 6.81
CA THR A 2 55.99 12.93 8.07
C THR A 2 55.51 14.37 7.86
N VAL A 3 55.28 14.78 6.63
CA VAL A 3 54.81 16.10 6.26
C VAL A 3 53.70 15.90 5.22
N ASP A 4 52.53 16.50 5.47
CA ASP A 4 51.43 16.57 4.47
C ASP A 4 51.89 17.53 3.37
N ASP A 5 51.95 17.04 2.15
CA ASP A 5 52.32 17.83 0.96
C ASP A 5 51.11 18.47 0.25
N GLY A 6 49.90 18.38 0.85
CA GLY A 6 48.64 18.89 0.31
C GLY A 6 48.11 18.08 -0.84
N SER A 7 48.67 16.90 -1.12
CA SER A 7 48.18 16.05 -2.22
C SER A 7 47.00 15.15 -1.85
N CYS A 8 46.58 15.18 -0.58
CA CYS A 8 45.43 14.39 -0.14
C CYS A 8 44.15 14.89 -0.80
N ILE A 9 43.56 14.06 -1.65
CA ILE A 9 42.24 14.30 -2.22
C ILE A 9 41.21 13.66 -1.31
N TYR A 10 40.38 14.50 -0.71
CA TYR A 10 39.23 14.03 0.07
C TYR A 10 38.03 13.88 -0.84
N GLY A 11 37.27 12.82 -0.67
CA GLY A 11 35.98 12.66 -1.33
C GLY A 11 34.97 13.72 -0.88
N PRO A 12 33.82 13.86 -1.55
CA PRO A 12 32.78 14.79 -1.11
C PRO A 12 32.38 14.50 0.34
N SER A 13 32.15 15.58 1.10
CA SER A 13 31.72 15.48 2.48
C SER A 13 30.21 15.16 2.63
N THR A 14 29.47 15.29 1.53
CA THR A 14 28.02 15.04 1.46
C THR A 14 27.66 14.33 0.16
N TYR A 15 26.55 13.61 0.21
CA TYR A 15 25.97 12.91 -0.95
C TYR A 15 24.48 13.17 -1.04
N ASN A 16 23.94 13.15 -2.25
CA ASN A 16 22.51 13.19 -2.50
C ASN A 16 21.91 11.80 -2.38
N VAL A 17 20.93 11.67 -1.50
CA VAL A 17 20.12 10.46 -1.35
C VAL A 17 18.74 10.72 -1.93
N THR A 18 18.42 10.03 -3.02
CA THR A 18 17.09 10.04 -3.61
C THR A 18 16.24 8.97 -2.91
N LEU A 19 15.20 9.42 -2.23
CA LEU A 19 14.20 8.55 -1.60
C LEU A 19 13.03 8.39 -2.56
N SER A 20 12.69 7.15 -2.91
CA SER A 20 11.62 6.85 -3.84
C SER A 20 10.70 5.79 -3.24
N VAL A 21 9.38 6.06 -3.20
CA VAL A 21 8.39 5.13 -2.69
C VAL A 21 7.25 4.94 -3.69
N ASN A 22 7.00 3.68 -4.02
CA ASN A 22 5.85 3.26 -4.81
C ASN A 22 4.65 3.09 -3.88
N THR A 23 3.50 3.66 -4.25
CA THR A 23 2.28 3.70 -3.46
C THR A 23 1.12 2.94 -4.12
N ALA A 24 1.41 1.98 -5.02
CA ALA A 24 0.38 1.23 -5.75
C ALA A 24 -0.58 0.46 -4.82
N ASN A 25 -0.13 0.10 -3.62
CA ASN A 25 -0.88 -0.64 -2.61
C ASN A 25 -1.70 0.22 -1.64
N ILE A 26 -1.65 1.55 -1.78
CA ILE A 26 -2.36 2.48 -0.89
C ILE A 26 -3.01 3.64 -1.68
N THR A 27 -3.96 4.31 -1.04
CA THR A 27 -4.44 5.62 -1.49
C THR A 27 -3.65 6.73 -0.79
N VAL A 28 -3.01 7.60 -1.57
CA VAL A 28 -2.28 8.74 -1.01
C VAL A 28 -3.26 9.83 -0.58
N GLY A 29 -3.09 10.31 0.65
CA GLY A 29 -3.93 11.37 1.22
C GLY A 29 -3.61 12.77 0.65
N PRO A 30 -4.40 13.79 1.03
CA PRO A 30 -4.39 15.12 0.39
C PRO A 30 -3.09 15.90 0.57
N ASN A 31 -2.30 15.62 1.61
CA ASN A 31 -1.02 16.32 1.84
C ASN A 31 0.15 15.66 1.09
N GLY A 32 -0.07 14.55 0.36
CA GLY A 32 0.98 13.82 -0.36
C GLY A 32 1.85 12.96 0.53
N MET A 33 3.00 12.54 -0.02
CA MET A 33 3.95 11.65 0.66
C MET A 33 5.13 12.41 1.23
N TYR A 34 5.65 11.91 2.34
CA TYR A 34 6.84 12.46 3.00
C TYR A 34 7.78 11.34 3.46
N ALA A 35 9.05 11.70 3.66
CA ALA A 35 9.98 10.90 4.42
C ALA A 35 10.47 11.70 5.64
N GLY A 36 10.57 11.04 6.79
CA GLY A 36 10.95 11.66 8.06
C GLY A 36 11.56 10.64 9.01
N GLY A 37 11.68 11.01 10.28
CA GLY A 37 12.24 10.16 11.31
C GLY A 37 13.75 10.03 11.29
N GLY A 38 14.31 9.55 12.37
CA GLY A 38 15.72 9.27 12.52
C GLY A 38 16.63 10.40 12.06
N VAL A 39 17.42 10.12 11.02
CA VAL A 39 18.42 11.08 10.49
C VAL A 39 17.79 12.20 9.66
N LEU A 40 16.53 12.08 9.25
CA LEU A 40 15.86 13.07 8.41
C LEU A 40 15.23 14.19 9.22
N GLY A 41 14.74 13.91 10.43
CA GLY A 41 14.08 14.89 11.29
C GLY A 41 12.61 14.59 11.54
N ASP A 42 11.73 15.60 11.44
CA ASP A 42 10.32 15.46 11.75
C ASP A 42 9.50 14.71 10.66
N ALA A 43 8.20 14.52 10.89
CA ALA A 43 7.33 13.75 10.00
C ALA A 43 7.14 14.38 8.59
N VAL A 44 7.49 15.65 8.41
CA VAL A 44 7.39 16.36 7.12
C VAL A 44 8.76 16.86 6.62
N ALA A 45 9.86 16.27 7.12
CA ALA A 45 11.22 16.73 6.86
C ALA A 45 11.59 16.72 5.38
N VAL A 46 11.19 15.68 4.63
CA VAL A 46 11.48 15.53 3.20
C VAL A 46 10.17 15.36 2.44
N PRO A 47 9.63 16.40 1.82
CA PRO A 47 8.46 16.26 0.96
C PRO A 47 8.82 15.48 -0.31
N LEU A 48 7.94 14.56 -0.70
CA LEU A 48 8.07 13.79 -1.94
C LEU A 48 7.06 14.31 -2.97
N SER A 49 7.35 14.09 -4.24
CA SER A 49 6.49 14.49 -5.35
C SER A 49 6.35 13.38 -6.38
N ASP A 50 5.17 13.31 -7.01
CA ASP A 50 4.88 12.46 -8.17
C ASP A 50 4.28 13.31 -9.30
N PRO A 51 5.10 14.07 -10.02
CA PRO A 51 4.63 15.01 -11.04
C PRO A 51 3.98 14.32 -12.24
N ASN A 52 4.24 13.04 -12.44
CA ASN A 52 3.74 12.26 -13.58
C ASN A 52 2.50 11.42 -13.24
N GLY A 53 2.07 11.37 -11.96
CA GLY A 53 0.94 10.57 -11.52
C GLY A 53 1.15 9.06 -11.68
N THR A 54 2.39 8.61 -11.51
CA THR A 54 2.76 7.18 -11.68
C THR A 54 2.55 6.35 -10.42
N GLY A 55 2.22 6.99 -9.29
CA GLY A 55 2.18 6.37 -7.98
C GLY A 55 3.56 6.18 -7.35
N THR A 56 4.63 6.66 -8.00
CA THR A 56 5.99 6.66 -7.44
C THR A 56 6.39 8.06 -7.02
N TRP A 57 6.50 8.25 -5.72
CA TRP A 57 6.82 9.52 -5.09
C TRP A 57 8.30 9.62 -4.78
N THR A 58 8.92 10.75 -5.12
CA THR A 58 10.38 10.91 -5.05
C THR A 58 10.76 12.24 -4.39
N GLY A 59 11.77 12.19 -3.52
CA GLY A 59 12.40 13.37 -2.90
C GLY A 59 13.90 13.17 -2.76
N VAL A 60 14.64 14.27 -2.63
CA VAL A 60 16.11 14.23 -2.47
C VAL A 60 16.47 14.91 -1.17
N VAL A 61 17.38 14.28 -0.42
CA VAL A 61 18.01 14.85 0.76
C VAL A 61 19.53 14.75 0.62
N THR A 62 20.24 15.77 1.09
CA THR A 62 21.71 15.77 1.14
C THR A 62 22.17 15.34 2.54
N LEU A 63 22.92 14.26 2.62
CA LEU A 63 23.43 13.70 3.87
C LEU A 63 24.96 13.70 3.89
N ASN A 64 25.53 13.78 5.09
CA ASN A 64 26.98 13.69 5.25
C ASN A 64 27.49 12.30 4.85
N ALA A 65 28.69 12.24 4.30
CA ALA A 65 29.39 10.98 4.05
C ALA A 65 29.51 10.17 5.35
N GLY A 66 29.18 8.90 5.31
CA GLY A 66 29.19 8.01 6.46
C GLY A 66 27.92 8.04 7.31
N THR A 67 26.89 8.81 6.92
CA THR A 67 25.60 8.79 7.63
C THR A 67 24.97 7.39 7.57
N THR A 68 24.55 6.91 8.75
CA THR A 68 23.74 5.71 8.96
C THR A 68 22.63 6.03 9.94
N GLY A 69 21.61 5.21 10.05
CA GLY A 69 20.53 5.35 11.03
C GLY A 69 19.20 4.88 10.48
N ASN A 70 18.13 5.59 10.83
CA ASN A 70 16.77 5.20 10.45
C ASN A 70 16.04 6.34 9.75
N TYR A 71 14.99 5.99 9.01
CA TYR A 71 14.01 6.88 8.40
C TYR A 71 12.72 6.10 8.11
N ILE A 72 11.65 6.80 7.78
CA ILE A 72 10.35 6.19 7.48
C ILE A 72 9.59 7.01 6.44
N PHE A 73 8.69 6.36 5.69
CA PHE A 73 7.74 7.08 4.83
C PHE A 73 6.42 7.33 5.55
N LEU A 74 5.78 8.45 5.22
CA LEU A 74 4.51 8.88 5.82
C LEU A 74 3.52 9.27 4.72
N ASN A 75 2.27 8.81 4.89
CA ASN A 75 1.16 9.12 3.99
C ASN A 75 0.35 10.30 4.52
N SER A 76 0.55 11.46 3.93
CA SER A 76 -0.26 12.65 4.20
C SER A 76 -0.22 13.17 5.66
N PRO A 77 0.96 13.28 6.29
CA PRO A 77 1.05 13.85 7.64
C PRO A 77 0.55 15.30 7.66
N ALA A 78 -0.16 15.67 8.74
CA ALA A 78 -0.70 17.02 8.90
C ALA A 78 0.36 18.05 9.33
N ASN A 79 1.42 17.60 10.02
CA ASN A 79 2.52 18.43 10.52
C ASN A 79 3.71 17.56 10.96
N GLY A 80 4.81 18.18 11.38
CA GLY A 80 6.04 17.50 11.80
C GLY A 80 5.92 16.56 13.01
N GLY A 81 4.84 16.64 13.77
CA GLY A 81 4.56 15.74 14.90
C GLY A 81 3.57 14.62 14.59
N ASP A 82 3.08 14.54 13.37
CA ASP A 82 2.07 13.57 12.96
C ASP A 82 2.69 12.24 12.50
N TRP A 83 3.03 11.39 13.45
CA TRP A 83 3.59 10.06 13.23
C TRP A 83 2.53 8.97 13.01
N GLY A 84 1.24 9.29 13.15
CA GLY A 84 0.14 8.34 12.98
C GLY A 84 -0.04 7.85 11.54
N THR A 85 0.57 8.54 10.58
CA THR A 85 0.45 8.26 9.14
C THR A 85 1.67 7.54 8.56
N LYS A 86 2.61 7.14 9.41
CA LYS A 86 3.79 6.39 8.97
C LYS A 86 3.42 4.98 8.49
N GLU A 87 4.21 4.44 7.58
CA GLU A 87 4.10 3.04 7.16
C GLU A 87 4.34 2.09 8.35
N ASP A 88 3.73 0.90 8.28
CA ASP A 88 3.96 -0.17 9.25
C ASP A 88 4.85 -1.25 8.64
N LEU A 89 6.05 -1.39 9.20
CA LEU A 89 7.05 -2.39 8.81
C LEU A 89 7.27 -3.42 9.93
N SER A 90 6.38 -3.50 10.91
CA SER A 90 6.50 -4.41 12.06
C SER A 90 6.73 -5.86 11.59
N GLY A 91 7.78 -6.48 12.12
CA GLY A 91 8.14 -7.86 11.80
C GLY A 91 8.82 -8.08 10.45
N GLN A 92 9.07 -7.01 9.67
CA GLN A 92 9.74 -7.12 8.39
C GLN A 92 11.26 -6.92 8.52
N SER A 93 12.04 -7.50 7.59
CA SER A 93 13.50 -7.56 7.66
C SER A 93 14.22 -6.21 7.44
N CYS A 94 13.56 -5.24 6.80
CA CYS A 94 14.10 -3.90 6.57
C CYS A 94 13.82 -2.93 7.72
N ALA A 95 13.03 -3.35 8.71
CA ALA A 95 12.66 -2.56 9.87
C ALA A 95 13.69 -2.73 11.00
N ASP A 96 13.96 -1.67 11.73
CA ASP A 96 14.71 -1.72 12.98
C ASP A 96 13.72 -1.78 14.16
N PRO A 97 13.57 -2.95 14.81
CA PRO A 97 12.62 -3.11 15.92
C PRO A 97 13.01 -2.28 17.16
N ASN A 98 14.23 -1.79 17.24
CA ASN A 98 14.68 -0.92 18.34
C ASN A 98 14.39 0.56 18.08
N ASN A 99 13.97 0.91 16.85
CA ASN A 99 13.64 2.26 16.42
C ASN A 99 12.24 2.30 15.77
N TRP A 100 11.21 1.95 16.51
CA TRP A 100 9.79 1.99 16.12
C TRP A 100 9.49 1.31 14.77
N ASN A 101 10.27 0.30 14.38
CA ASN A 101 10.21 -0.39 13.09
C ASN A 101 10.43 0.55 11.88
N ASP A 102 11.24 1.58 12.05
CA ASP A 102 11.64 2.45 10.94
C ASP A 102 12.63 1.74 10.03
N ARG A 103 12.75 2.17 8.77
CA ARG A 103 13.71 1.64 7.79
C ARG A 103 15.14 1.90 8.22
N ILE A 104 16.00 0.94 7.96
CA ILE A 104 17.45 1.09 8.18
C ILE A 104 18.05 1.83 6.98
N LEU A 105 18.68 2.99 7.24
CA LEU A 105 19.44 3.72 6.24
C LEU A 105 20.81 3.06 6.05
N PRO A 106 21.17 2.65 4.82
CA PRO A 106 22.52 2.12 4.57
C PRO A 106 23.58 3.21 4.78
N ASN A 107 24.83 2.80 4.98
CA ASN A 107 25.96 3.75 5.08
C ASN A 107 26.09 4.55 3.77
N ILE A 108 25.97 5.87 3.85
CA ILE A 108 25.99 6.77 2.68
C ILE A 108 27.44 7.10 2.32
N ILE A 109 27.93 6.51 1.25
CA ILE A 109 29.30 6.67 0.74
C ILE A 109 29.36 7.19 -0.69
N SER A 110 28.22 7.39 -1.33
CA SER A 110 28.04 7.95 -2.68
C SER A 110 26.62 8.48 -2.86
N ASP A 111 26.37 9.23 -3.92
CA ASP A 111 25.02 9.52 -4.38
C ASP A 111 24.26 8.21 -4.58
N THR A 112 23.08 8.11 -4.02
CA THR A 112 22.33 6.85 -3.91
C THR A 112 20.84 7.06 -4.15
N THR A 113 20.19 6.10 -4.81
CA THR A 113 18.74 6.03 -4.93
C THR A 113 18.24 4.83 -4.15
N LEU A 114 17.33 5.06 -3.22
CA LEU A 114 16.66 4.04 -2.42
C LEU A 114 15.23 3.89 -2.93
N LEU A 115 14.93 2.71 -3.50
CA LEU A 115 13.62 2.38 -4.07
C LEU A 115 12.84 1.52 -3.09
N HIS A 116 11.58 1.86 -2.82
CA HIS A 116 10.76 1.14 -1.85
C HIS A 116 9.30 1.03 -2.31
N CYS A 117 8.58 0.05 -1.75
CA CYS A 117 7.13 0.01 -1.69
C CYS A 117 6.67 0.46 -0.30
N PHE A 118 5.62 1.27 -0.20
CA PHE A 118 5.08 1.72 1.08
C PHE A 118 4.57 0.54 1.92
N GLY A 119 5.03 0.43 3.16
CA GLY A 119 4.64 -0.65 4.07
C GLY A 119 5.24 -2.03 3.73
N SER A 120 6.23 -2.09 2.82
CA SER A 120 6.89 -3.34 2.42
C SER A 120 8.41 -3.17 2.34
N CYS A 121 9.14 -4.27 2.51
CA CYS A 121 10.58 -4.32 2.31
C CYS A 121 11.01 -4.48 0.84
N GLU A 122 10.09 -4.44 -0.11
CA GLU A 122 10.44 -4.42 -1.54
C GLU A 122 11.30 -3.19 -1.84
N SER A 123 12.46 -3.42 -2.46
CA SER A 123 13.49 -2.41 -2.67
C SER A 123 13.99 -2.31 -4.12
N ASP A 124 13.23 -2.87 -5.06
CA ASP A 124 13.49 -2.84 -6.49
C ASP A 124 12.58 -1.84 -7.26
N GLY A 125 11.74 -1.09 -6.52
CA GLY A 125 10.75 -0.19 -7.06
C GLY A 125 9.42 -0.84 -7.40
N SER A 126 9.30 -2.16 -7.26
CA SER A 126 8.02 -2.86 -7.33
C SER A 126 7.19 -2.61 -6.06
N CYS A 127 5.90 -2.94 -6.14
CA CYS A 127 5.00 -2.87 -5.00
C CYS A 127 3.90 -3.91 -5.20
N SER A 128 3.91 -4.95 -4.37
CA SER A 128 2.90 -6.00 -4.43
C SER A 128 1.55 -5.47 -3.97
N VAL A 129 0.56 -5.60 -4.82
CA VAL A 129 -0.85 -5.34 -4.50
C VAL A 129 -1.52 -6.70 -4.34
N TYR A 130 -1.98 -6.99 -3.13
CA TYR A 130 -2.63 -8.25 -2.80
C TYR A 130 -4.13 -8.14 -3.04
N GLY A 131 -4.71 -9.17 -3.66
CA GLY A 131 -6.12 -9.26 -3.97
C GLY A 131 -6.42 -10.44 -4.88
N CYS A 132 -7.69 -10.59 -5.28
CA CYS A 132 -8.07 -11.64 -6.22
C CYS A 132 -7.61 -11.31 -7.64
N THR A 133 -6.71 -12.14 -8.21
CA THR A 133 -6.16 -11.97 -9.57
C THR A 133 -6.93 -12.74 -10.65
N ASP A 134 -7.96 -13.52 -10.30
CA ASP A 134 -8.76 -14.27 -11.27
C ASP A 134 -9.89 -13.41 -11.86
N PRO A 135 -9.86 -13.06 -13.16
CA PRO A 135 -10.87 -12.23 -13.79
C PRO A 135 -12.27 -12.87 -13.84
N THR A 136 -12.39 -14.15 -13.49
CA THR A 136 -13.68 -14.85 -13.40
C THR A 136 -14.31 -14.80 -12.02
N ALA A 137 -13.57 -14.32 -11.00
CA ALA A 137 -14.07 -14.16 -9.65
C ALA A 137 -14.96 -12.90 -9.53
N ASN A 138 -15.94 -12.97 -8.61
CA ASN A 138 -16.88 -11.86 -8.37
C ASN A 138 -16.20 -10.61 -7.76
N ASN A 139 -15.09 -10.83 -7.06
CA ASN A 139 -14.29 -9.81 -6.40
C ASN A 139 -12.93 -9.64 -7.06
N TYR A 140 -12.83 -9.89 -8.38
CA TYR A 140 -11.61 -9.63 -9.14
C TYR A 140 -11.12 -8.19 -8.93
N ASP A 141 -9.84 -8.04 -8.60
CA ASP A 141 -9.17 -6.76 -8.50
C ASP A 141 -8.14 -6.63 -9.64
N ALA A 142 -8.42 -5.78 -10.60
CA ALA A 142 -7.54 -5.54 -11.74
C ALA A 142 -6.20 -4.88 -11.34
N ALA A 143 -6.09 -4.30 -10.14
CA ALA A 143 -4.86 -3.73 -9.61
C ALA A 143 -4.00 -4.77 -8.88
N ALA A 144 -4.59 -5.91 -8.47
CA ALA A 144 -3.85 -6.96 -7.78
C ALA A 144 -2.75 -7.56 -8.67
N THR A 145 -1.55 -7.65 -8.09
CA THR A 145 -0.37 -8.28 -8.72
C THR A 145 -0.03 -9.62 -8.07
N VAL A 146 -0.59 -9.88 -6.88
CA VAL A 146 -0.39 -11.10 -6.10
C VAL A 146 -1.74 -11.61 -5.60
N ASP A 147 -2.05 -12.88 -5.92
CA ASP A 147 -3.24 -13.53 -5.40
C ASP A 147 -3.08 -13.79 -3.88
N ASP A 148 -4.02 -13.29 -3.10
CA ASP A 148 -4.07 -13.46 -1.65
C ASP A 148 -5.01 -14.60 -1.21
N GLY A 149 -5.57 -15.34 -2.16
CA GLY A 149 -6.55 -16.41 -1.92
C GLY A 149 -7.96 -15.91 -1.59
N SER A 150 -8.24 -14.63 -1.74
CA SER A 150 -9.56 -14.02 -1.44
C SER A 150 -10.58 -14.23 -2.55
N CYS A 151 -10.20 -14.84 -3.69
CA CYS A 151 -11.09 -15.01 -4.83
C CYS A 151 -12.41 -15.69 -4.46
N ALA A 152 -13.52 -15.00 -4.68
CA ALA A 152 -14.86 -15.49 -4.38
C ALA A 152 -15.58 -15.86 -5.68
N TYR A 153 -16.10 -17.06 -5.70
CA TYR A 153 -16.87 -17.59 -6.81
C TYR A 153 -18.28 -17.94 -6.30
N GLY A 154 -19.28 -17.53 -7.01
CA GLY A 154 -20.65 -17.85 -6.64
C GLY A 154 -21.69 -17.07 -7.45
N PRO A 155 -22.95 -17.42 -7.35
CA PRO A 155 -23.98 -16.64 -8.03
C PRO A 155 -23.99 -15.23 -7.47
N VAL A 156 -23.81 -14.24 -8.34
CA VAL A 156 -24.17 -12.86 -8.02
C VAL A 156 -25.68 -12.87 -7.84
N LEU A 157 -26.14 -12.84 -6.60
CA LEU A 157 -27.55 -12.63 -6.30
C LEU A 157 -27.88 -11.19 -6.69
N SER A 158 -28.09 -10.93 -7.96
CA SER A 158 -28.79 -9.73 -8.37
C SER A 158 -30.17 -9.80 -7.75
N GLN A 159 -30.57 -8.76 -7.03
CA GLN A 159 -31.93 -8.64 -6.53
C GLN A 159 -32.87 -8.81 -7.71
N ILE A 160 -33.60 -9.94 -7.73
CA ILE A 160 -34.65 -10.14 -8.72
C ILE A 160 -35.85 -9.40 -8.15
N ASP A 161 -36.13 -8.23 -8.68
CA ASP A 161 -37.41 -7.56 -8.47
C ASP A 161 -38.48 -8.38 -9.19
N LEU A 162 -39.04 -9.35 -8.46
CA LEU A 162 -40.22 -10.07 -8.94
C LEU A 162 -41.40 -9.14 -8.78
N PRO A 163 -42.15 -8.88 -9.84
CA PRO A 163 -43.43 -8.18 -9.71
C PRO A 163 -44.35 -9.06 -8.86
N VAL A 164 -44.56 -8.68 -7.61
CA VAL A 164 -45.49 -9.37 -6.71
C VAL A 164 -46.89 -8.94 -7.11
N THR A 165 -47.55 -9.75 -7.93
CA THR A 165 -49.00 -9.68 -8.09
C THR A 165 -49.63 -10.56 -7.03
N TRP A 166 -50.33 -9.96 -6.08
CA TRP A 166 -51.07 -10.67 -5.07
C TRP A 166 -52.32 -11.24 -5.67
N ASP A 167 -52.29 -12.53 -6.02
CA ASP A 167 -53.49 -13.31 -6.15
C ASP A 167 -53.38 -14.58 -5.28
N ASP A 168 -54.47 -15.18 -4.88
CA ASP A 168 -54.56 -16.28 -3.91
C ASP A 168 -53.92 -17.62 -4.38
N ALA A 169 -53.02 -17.58 -5.34
CA ALA A 169 -52.34 -18.75 -5.86
C ALA A 169 -50.98 -18.96 -5.17
N THR A 170 -50.71 -20.17 -4.74
CA THR A 170 -49.38 -20.61 -4.34
C THR A 170 -48.42 -20.45 -5.50
N VAL A 171 -47.44 -19.56 -5.38
CA VAL A 171 -46.41 -19.35 -6.40
C VAL A 171 -45.15 -20.11 -6.00
N ASP A 172 -44.89 -21.20 -6.70
CA ASP A 172 -43.62 -21.93 -6.58
C ASP A 172 -42.54 -21.25 -7.47
N TYR A 173 -41.52 -20.70 -6.84
CA TYR A 173 -40.40 -20.14 -7.58
C TYR A 173 -39.28 -21.15 -7.67
N THR A 174 -38.86 -21.43 -8.89
CA THR A 174 -37.65 -22.21 -9.13
C THR A 174 -36.53 -21.27 -9.58
N VAL A 175 -35.53 -21.04 -8.73
CA VAL A 175 -34.33 -20.28 -9.09
C VAL A 175 -33.27 -21.28 -9.55
N THR A 176 -32.87 -21.20 -10.81
CA THR A 176 -31.75 -21.99 -11.33
C THR A 176 -30.51 -21.10 -11.32
N PRO A 177 -29.58 -21.27 -10.36
CA PRO A 177 -28.31 -20.54 -10.38
C PRO A 177 -27.51 -20.94 -11.63
N PHE A 178 -26.76 -20.00 -12.19
CA PHE A 178 -25.80 -20.26 -13.22
C PHE A 178 -24.73 -21.22 -12.64
N GLY A 179 -24.80 -22.51 -12.99
CA GLY A 179 -23.91 -23.53 -12.43
C GLY A 179 -24.59 -24.83 -11.98
N GLY A 180 -25.88 -24.97 -12.17
CA GLY A 180 -26.52 -26.29 -12.23
C GLY A 180 -27.08 -26.89 -10.93
N THR A 181 -27.18 -26.16 -9.82
CA THR A 181 -27.95 -26.60 -8.64
C THR A 181 -29.24 -25.80 -8.52
N THR A 182 -30.36 -26.47 -8.61
CA THR A 182 -31.70 -25.88 -8.47
C THR A 182 -32.07 -25.80 -7.00
N ALA A 183 -32.33 -24.59 -6.47
CA ALA A 183 -32.94 -24.41 -5.16
C ALA A 183 -34.39 -23.99 -5.35
N SER A 184 -35.32 -24.72 -4.75
CA SER A 184 -36.73 -24.36 -4.69
C SER A 184 -37.04 -23.66 -3.37
N LEU A 185 -37.61 -22.45 -3.45
CA LEU A 185 -38.15 -21.73 -2.30
C LEU A 185 -39.69 -21.89 -2.38
N SER A 186 -40.25 -22.57 -1.38
CA SER A 186 -41.69 -22.56 -1.17
C SER A 186 -42.02 -21.49 -0.14
N ALA A 187 -42.89 -20.56 -0.48
CA ALA A 187 -43.47 -19.65 0.52
C ALA A 187 -44.77 -20.28 1.06
N ASP A 188 -44.82 -20.53 2.36
CA ASP A 188 -46.03 -20.86 3.04
C ASP A 188 -47.05 -19.69 2.90
N PRO A 189 -48.30 -19.95 2.57
CA PRO A 189 -49.31 -18.90 2.52
C PRO A 189 -49.44 -18.27 3.91
N ILE A 190 -49.22 -16.96 4.00
CA ILE A 190 -49.53 -16.20 5.21
C ILE A 190 -51.07 -16.29 5.39
N ASN A 191 -51.44 -17.07 6.39
CA ASN A 191 -52.85 -17.18 6.79
C ASN A 191 -53.28 -15.85 7.44
N ALA A 192 -53.82 -14.95 6.65
CA ALA A 192 -54.42 -13.73 7.18
C ALA A 192 -55.81 -14.08 7.75
N SER A 193 -55.79 -14.63 8.97
CA SER A 193 -57.01 -14.74 9.79
C SER A 193 -56.90 -13.72 10.90
N ASN A 194 -57.75 -12.68 10.81
CA ASN A 194 -58.19 -11.60 11.69
C ASN A 194 -57.56 -10.24 11.39
#